data_013dab8725e77b49e8073f090c07512d
#
_entry.id   013dab8725e77b49e8073f090c07512d
#
_cell.length_a   1.000
_cell.length_b   1.000
_cell.length_c   1.000
_cell.angle_alpha   90.00
_cell.angle_beta   90.00
_cell.angle_gamma   90.00
#
_symmetry.space_group_name_H-M   'P 1'
#
loop_
_entity.id
_entity.type
_entity.pdbx_description
1 polymer ?
#
loop_
_entity_poly.entity_id
_entity_poly.type
_entity_poly.pdbx_seq_one_letter_code
_entity_poly.pdbx_strand_id
1 'polypeptide(L)'
;FYFETQITGLERREDGWLVKTSGEDFLAKAVVNAAGVHSDELHNLVCENKLHVASRKGEYCLLDKTAGQHVSHTIFQLPGKYGKGVLVSPTVHGNLLLGPTAADIEDREETKTTAEGLGEVLEKSALGVRNIPTRQVITSFTGLRAHEAGDDFVLGETAEGFFDAAGIESPGLSSASAIGEYLAALIAEKLQLARKENFQPIRRGVPRLHDMPAEQRKAYIEKNPAYGNIICRCEQVSEGEILDAIHGVLGAKTLDGVKRRTRAGMGRCQSGFCSPRVMELLARELSLDLREIRKNEKGSEIVLEKTRG
;
A
#
# COMPACT_ATOMS: atom_id res chain seq x y z
N PHE A 1 -10.75 6.50 -11.25
CA PHE A 1 -9.31 6.34 -10.99
C PHE A 1 -8.58 6.26 -12.33
N TYR A 2 -7.52 7.03 -12.47
CA TYR A 2 -6.59 7.04 -13.60
C TYR A 2 -5.26 6.52 -13.12
N PHE A 3 -4.95 5.27 -13.43
CA PHE A 3 -3.66 4.64 -13.11
C PHE A 3 -2.61 5.00 -14.17
N GLU A 4 -1.34 4.91 -13.81
CA GLU A 4 -0.22 5.23 -14.69
C GLU A 4 -0.34 6.66 -15.28
N THR A 5 -0.94 7.59 -14.51
CA THR A 5 -1.20 8.96 -14.92
C THR A 5 -0.51 9.91 -13.94
N GLN A 6 0.64 10.41 -14.33
CA GLN A 6 1.45 11.33 -13.53
C GLN A 6 0.97 12.77 -13.72
N ILE A 7 0.84 13.53 -12.63
CA ILE A 7 0.61 14.98 -12.69
C ILE A 7 1.92 15.66 -13.06
N THR A 8 1.89 16.48 -14.12
CA THR A 8 3.04 17.20 -14.66
C THR A 8 2.96 18.70 -14.45
N GLY A 9 1.80 19.22 -14.05
CA GLY A 9 1.62 20.63 -13.77
C GLY A 9 0.23 20.98 -13.25
N LEU A 10 0.14 22.14 -12.63
CA LEU A 10 -1.09 22.72 -12.10
C LEU A 10 -1.18 24.18 -12.54
N GLU A 11 -2.28 24.56 -13.20
CA GLU A 11 -2.50 25.95 -13.61
C GLU A 11 -3.83 26.45 -13.05
N ARG A 12 -3.80 27.59 -12.39
CA ARG A 12 -5.01 28.27 -11.93
C ARG A 12 -5.81 28.77 -13.13
N ARG A 13 -7.11 28.53 -13.12
CA ARG A 13 -8.09 29.05 -14.08
C ARG A 13 -9.16 29.85 -13.34
N GLU A 14 -9.98 30.60 -14.08
CA GLU A 14 -11.04 31.42 -13.52
C GLU A 14 -11.98 30.60 -12.60
N ASP A 15 -12.41 29.42 -13.06
CA ASP A 15 -13.37 28.56 -12.36
C ASP A 15 -12.74 27.30 -11.70
N GLY A 16 -11.44 27.30 -11.42
CA GLY A 16 -10.79 26.12 -10.82
C GLY A 16 -9.34 25.92 -11.27
N TRP A 17 -8.99 24.69 -11.58
CA TRP A 17 -7.65 24.23 -11.87
C TRP A 17 -7.59 23.42 -13.15
N LEU A 18 -6.62 23.71 -14.03
CA LEU A 18 -6.18 22.77 -15.05
C LEU A 18 -5.08 21.89 -14.47
N VAL A 19 -5.39 20.60 -14.31
CA VAL A 19 -4.44 19.58 -13.87
C VAL A 19 -3.84 18.94 -15.11
N LYS A 20 -2.57 19.23 -15.38
CA LYS A 20 -1.81 18.65 -16.48
C LYS A 20 -1.29 17.27 -16.08
N THR A 21 -1.39 16.32 -16.99
CA THR A 21 -0.92 14.95 -16.73
C THR A 21 -0.06 14.39 -17.87
N SER A 22 0.52 13.22 -17.63
CA SER A 22 1.20 12.44 -18.69
C SER A 22 0.24 11.84 -19.74
N GLY A 23 -1.06 11.92 -19.49
CA GLY A 23 -2.15 11.49 -20.36
C GLY A 23 -3.09 12.64 -20.72
N GLU A 24 -4.37 12.51 -20.40
CA GLU A 24 -5.38 13.57 -20.59
C GLU A 24 -5.32 14.60 -19.45
N ASP A 25 -5.49 15.88 -19.77
CA ASP A 25 -5.60 16.95 -18.80
C ASP A 25 -7.01 17.03 -18.20
N PHE A 26 -7.13 17.48 -16.95
CA PHE A 26 -8.40 17.58 -16.25
C PHE A 26 -8.69 19.00 -15.80
N LEU A 27 -9.94 19.45 -15.99
CA LEU A 27 -10.46 20.64 -15.34
C LEU A 27 -11.14 20.24 -14.03
N ALA A 28 -10.71 20.82 -12.91
CA ALA A 28 -11.21 20.52 -11.58
C ALA A 28 -11.56 21.81 -10.82
N LYS A 29 -12.72 21.81 -10.11
CA LYS A 29 -13.10 22.94 -9.24
C LYS A 29 -12.25 23.01 -7.98
N ALA A 30 -11.76 21.88 -7.52
CA ALA A 30 -10.84 21.75 -6.40
C ALA A 30 -9.84 20.62 -6.65
N VAL A 31 -8.63 20.78 -6.11
CA VAL A 31 -7.56 19.77 -6.14
C VAL A 31 -7.22 19.38 -4.71
N VAL A 32 -7.07 18.10 -4.44
CA VAL A 32 -6.52 17.58 -3.17
C VAL A 32 -5.18 16.95 -3.46
N ASN A 33 -4.13 17.53 -2.90
CA ASN A 33 -2.79 16.99 -2.95
C ASN A 33 -2.59 15.96 -1.83
N ALA A 34 -2.59 14.69 -2.18
CA ALA A 34 -2.30 13.58 -1.27
C ALA A 34 -1.17 12.71 -1.82
N ALA A 35 -0.11 13.36 -2.37
CA ALA A 35 0.95 12.71 -3.12
C ALA A 35 2.07 12.09 -2.25
N GLY A 36 1.88 11.99 -0.93
CA GLY A 36 2.83 11.35 -0.02
C GLY A 36 4.21 12.03 -0.06
N VAL A 37 5.26 11.29 -0.36
CA VAL A 37 6.64 11.82 -0.42
C VAL A 37 6.86 12.86 -1.51
N HIS A 38 5.93 13.00 -2.47
CA HIS A 38 5.94 14.00 -3.54
C HIS A 38 4.99 15.17 -3.28
N SER A 39 4.39 15.27 -2.11
CA SER A 39 3.36 16.28 -1.83
C SER A 39 3.91 17.70 -1.83
N ASP A 40 5.17 17.91 -1.44
CA ASP A 40 5.82 19.21 -1.51
C ASP A 40 6.08 19.67 -2.96
N GLU A 41 6.33 18.74 -3.88
CA GLU A 41 6.50 19.09 -5.30
C GLU A 41 5.23 19.74 -5.86
N LEU A 42 4.05 19.15 -5.59
CA LEU A 42 2.78 19.71 -6.05
C LEU A 42 2.40 20.98 -5.30
N HIS A 43 2.58 21.01 -3.97
CA HIS A 43 2.38 22.22 -3.16
C HIS A 43 3.23 23.38 -3.67
N ASN A 44 4.49 23.14 -3.93
CA ASN A 44 5.46 24.14 -4.33
C ASN A 44 5.23 24.71 -5.75
N LEU A 45 4.40 24.06 -6.57
CA LEU A 45 3.95 24.62 -7.85
C LEU A 45 2.97 25.78 -7.66
N VAL A 46 2.17 25.77 -6.60
CA VAL A 46 1.01 26.65 -6.45
C VAL A 46 1.06 27.59 -5.25
N CYS A 47 1.79 27.24 -4.19
CA CYS A 47 1.87 28.00 -2.96
C CYS A 47 3.17 28.81 -2.86
N GLU A 48 3.09 30.02 -2.26
CA GLU A 48 4.27 30.85 -2.01
C GLU A 48 5.12 30.27 -0.87
N ASN A 49 4.49 29.89 0.23
CA ASN A 49 5.14 29.15 1.30
C ASN A 49 5.56 27.79 0.78
N LYS A 50 6.83 27.44 0.95
CA LYS A 50 7.38 26.19 0.43
C LYS A 50 7.37 25.13 1.51
N LEU A 51 6.91 23.93 1.17
CA LEU A 51 7.06 22.72 1.96
C LEU A 51 8.36 21.99 1.60
N HIS A 52 8.86 21.23 2.54
CA HIS A 52 9.96 20.31 2.32
C HIS A 52 9.65 18.97 2.95
N VAL A 53 9.40 17.97 2.12
CA VAL A 53 9.12 16.61 2.53
C VAL A 53 10.34 15.72 2.29
N ALA A 54 10.91 15.21 3.38
CA ALA A 54 11.98 14.22 3.33
C ALA A 54 11.40 12.81 3.26
N SER A 55 12.03 11.94 2.46
CA SER A 55 11.70 10.52 2.42
C SER A 55 12.33 9.81 3.60
N ARG A 56 11.56 9.56 4.67
CA ARG A 56 12.04 8.81 5.84
C ARG A 56 11.85 7.32 5.63
N LYS A 57 12.94 6.67 5.24
CA LYS A 57 13.03 5.25 4.95
C LYS A 57 12.89 4.41 6.21
N GLY A 58 12.06 3.38 6.17
CA GLY A 58 11.90 2.40 7.23
C GLY A 58 11.98 0.97 6.70
N GLU A 59 12.99 0.23 7.13
CA GLU A 59 13.22 -1.16 6.75
C GLU A 59 12.64 -2.12 7.78
N TYR A 60 12.13 -3.26 7.33
CA TYR A 60 11.44 -4.25 8.15
C TYR A 60 11.88 -5.67 7.83
N CYS A 61 11.85 -6.52 8.86
CA CYS A 61 11.89 -7.97 8.72
C CYS A 61 10.54 -8.56 9.13
N LEU A 62 9.95 -9.39 8.27
CA LEU A 62 8.74 -10.15 8.57
C LEU A 62 9.09 -11.61 8.81
N LEU A 63 8.71 -12.14 9.96
CA LEU A 63 8.90 -13.52 10.32
C LEU A 63 7.66 -14.37 10.04
N ASP A 64 7.88 -15.66 9.91
CA ASP A 64 6.82 -16.65 9.69
C ASP A 64 5.76 -16.65 10.81
N LYS A 65 4.57 -17.17 10.50
CA LYS A 65 3.47 -17.30 11.46
C LYS A 65 3.83 -18.14 12.69
N THR A 66 4.79 -19.06 12.57
CA THR A 66 5.30 -19.82 13.71
C THR A 66 6.00 -18.96 14.78
N ALA A 67 6.45 -17.76 14.41
CA ALA A 67 7.00 -16.76 15.32
C ALA A 67 5.93 -15.77 15.87
N GLY A 68 4.72 -15.80 15.35
CA GLY A 68 3.71 -14.78 15.61
C GLY A 68 3.25 -14.64 17.05
N GLN A 69 3.36 -15.70 17.85
CA GLN A 69 2.99 -15.70 19.26
C GLN A 69 4.17 -15.37 20.21
N HIS A 70 5.32 -14.99 19.66
CA HIS A 70 6.49 -14.64 20.45
C HIS A 70 6.27 -13.47 21.41
N VAL A 71 5.44 -12.51 20.98
CA VAL A 71 4.92 -11.42 21.81
C VAL A 71 3.40 -11.29 21.57
N SER A 72 2.67 -10.89 22.62
CA SER A 72 1.21 -10.68 22.55
C SER A 72 0.80 -9.24 22.21
N HIS A 73 1.71 -8.30 22.36
CA HIS A 73 1.52 -6.86 22.14
C HIS A 73 2.70 -6.28 21.38
N THR A 74 2.52 -5.12 20.77
CA THR A 74 3.65 -4.37 20.22
C THR A 74 4.58 -3.90 21.35
N ILE A 75 5.83 -4.26 21.26
CA ILE A 75 6.87 -3.84 22.20
C ILE A 75 7.61 -2.65 21.60
N PHE A 76 7.61 -1.55 22.36
CA PHE A 76 8.32 -0.32 22.03
C PHE A 76 9.60 -0.23 22.84
N GLN A 77 10.61 0.41 22.28
CA GLN A 77 11.76 0.92 23.02
C GLN A 77 11.43 2.30 23.62
N LEU A 78 12.27 2.78 24.53
CA LEU A 78 12.19 4.17 24.96
C LEU A 78 12.45 5.08 23.75
N PRO A 79 11.67 6.15 23.57
CA PRO A 79 11.85 7.05 22.43
C PRO A 79 13.25 7.64 22.37
N GLY A 80 13.86 7.62 21.19
CA GLY A 80 15.15 8.22 20.89
C GLY A 80 15.02 9.44 19.97
N LYS A 81 16.13 9.91 19.43
CA LYS A 81 16.18 11.07 18.48
C LYS A 81 15.22 10.93 17.29
N TYR A 82 15.01 9.72 16.80
CA TYR A 82 14.15 9.44 15.65
C TYR A 82 12.80 8.78 16.06
N GLY A 83 12.31 9.09 17.27
CA GLY A 83 11.01 8.64 17.76
C GLY A 83 11.05 7.26 18.41
N LYS A 84 10.08 6.40 18.06
CA LYS A 84 9.73 5.17 18.79
C LYS A 84 10.74 4.02 18.68
N GLY A 85 11.77 4.15 17.84
CA GLY A 85 12.78 3.11 17.61
C GLY A 85 12.23 1.90 16.84
N VAL A 86 12.98 0.78 16.87
CA VAL A 86 12.58 -0.48 16.25
C VAL A 86 11.60 -1.22 17.14
N LEU A 87 10.45 -1.59 16.59
CA LEU A 87 9.37 -2.28 17.27
C LEU A 87 9.42 -3.78 17.02
N VAL A 88 8.87 -4.56 17.95
CA VAL A 88 8.55 -5.98 17.78
C VAL A 88 7.04 -6.12 17.91
N SER A 89 6.36 -6.47 16.82
CA SER A 89 4.91 -6.42 16.73
C SER A 89 4.32 -7.73 16.22
N PRO A 90 3.31 -8.31 16.89
CA PRO A 90 2.50 -9.36 16.27
C PRO A 90 1.64 -8.73 15.20
N THR A 91 1.41 -9.44 14.10
CA THR A 91 0.52 -8.97 13.03
C THR A 91 -0.87 -9.64 13.13
N VAL A 92 -1.89 -8.97 12.58
CA VAL A 92 -3.26 -9.51 12.53
C VAL A 92 -3.37 -10.83 11.74
N HIS A 93 -2.36 -11.15 10.93
CA HIS A 93 -2.30 -12.39 10.14
C HIS A 93 -1.42 -13.46 10.78
N GLY A 94 -0.98 -13.25 12.03
CA GLY A 94 -0.23 -14.22 12.81
C GLY A 94 1.28 -14.25 12.55
N ASN A 95 1.84 -13.28 11.82
CA ASN A 95 3.29 -13.12 11.66
C ASN A 95 3.87 -12.27 12.78
N LEU A 96 5.20 -12.26 12.91
CA LEU A 96 5.93 -11.31 13.74
C LEU A 96 6.66 -10.32 12.85
N LEU A 97 6.50 -9.02 13.13
CA LEU A 97 7.12 -7.92 12.39
C LEU A 97 8.16 -7.23 13.26
N LEU A 98 9.36 -7.04 12.72
CA LEU A 98 10.44 -6.29 13.34
C LEU A 98 10.70 -5.04 12.49
N GLY A 99 10.85 -3.89 13.11
CA GLY A 99 11.05 -2.61 12.42
C GLY A 99 10.07 -1.54 12.88
N PRO A 100 10.16 -0.34 12.28
CA PRO A 100 11.07 0.06 11.22
C PRO A 100 12.41 0.59 11.72
N THR A 101 13.36 0.75 10.80
CA THR A 101 14.44 1.72 10.93
C THR A 101 13.92 3.14 10.65
N ALA A 102 14.76 4.17 10.83
CA ALA A 102 14.41 5.54 10.46
C ALA A 102 15.66 6.25 9.91
N ALA A 103 15.70 6.45 8.59
CA ALA A 103 16.77 7.13 7.90
C ALA A 103 16.17 8.07 6.85
N ASP A 104 16.52 9.35 6.90
CA ASP A 104 16.11 10.30 5.87
C ASP A 104 17.01 10.12 4.66
N ILE A 105 16.39 10.01 3.48
CA ILE A 105 17.07 9.78 2.20
C ILE A 105 16.59 10.77 1.14
N GLU A 106 17.43 11.04 0.16
CA GLU A 106 17.12 11.99 -0.92
C GLU A 106 16.26 11.36 -2.00
N ASP A 107 16.53 10.10 -2.34
CA ASP A 107 15.79 9.39 -3.39
C ASP A 107 14.41 8.97 -2.89
N ARG A 108 13.38 9.57 -3.46
CA ARG A 108 11.97 9.34 -3.12
C ARG A 108 11.39 8.03 -3.66
N GLU A 109 12.17 7.30 -4.46
CA GLU A 109 11.81 5.99 -5.03
C GLU A 109 12.65 4.84 -4.44
N GLU A 110 13.60 5.12 -3.54
CA GLU A 110 14.52 4.14 -2.96
C GLU A 110 13.82 3.22 -1.95
N THR A 111 13.26 2.13 -2.43
CA THR A 111 12.57 1.11 -1.61
C THR A 111 13.38 -0.16 -1.40
N LYS A 112 14.69 -0.15 -1.69
CA LYS A 112 15.57 -1.30 -1.45
C LYS A 112 15.87 -1.45 0.03
N THR A 113 15.96 -2.68 0.51
CA THR A 113 16.52 -2.99 1.84
C THR A 113 18.05 -3.05 1.76
N THR A 114 18.71 -2.71 2.87
CA THR A 114 20.17 -2.71 2.98
C THR A 114 20.66 -3.68 4.05
N ALA A 115 21.88 -4.17 3.93
CA ALA A 115 22.46 -5.04 4.95
C ALA A 115 22.58 -4.33 6.30
N GLU A 116 22.93 -3.03 6.29
CA GLU A 116 23.01 -2.20 7.47
C GLU A 116 21.66 -2.03 8.13
N GLY A 117 20.62 -1.65 7.35
CA GLY A 117 19.28 -1.41 7.90
C GLY A 117 18.65 -2.68 8.46
N LEU A 118 18.78 -3.81 7.77
CA LEU A 118 18.29 -5.09 8.28
C LEU A 118 19.09 -5.56 9.51
N GLY A 119 20.40 -5.32 9.55
CA GLY A 119 21.24 -5.55 10.72
C GLY A 119 20.77 -4.72 11.92
N GLU A 120 20.52 -3.43 11.71
CA GLU A 120 19.96 -2.53 12.73
C GLU A 120 18.61 -3.02 13.27
N VAL A 121 17.70 -3.47 12.38
CA VAL A 121 16.40 -4.03 12.78
C VAL A 121 16.58 -5.21 13.72
N LEU A 122 17.46 -6.15 13.38
CA LEU A 122 17.68 -7.36 14.19
C LEU A 122 18.35 -7.04 15.52
N GLU A 123 19.37 -6.19 15.52
CA GLU A 123 20.10 -5.78 16.73
C GLU A 123 19.20 -5.02 17.70
N LYS A 124 18.52 -3.98 17.22
CA LYS A 124 17.66 -3.15 18.07
C LYS A 124 16.42 -3.89 18.57
N SER A 125 15.85 -4.80 17.78
CA SER A 125 14.76 -5.66 18.25
C SER A 125 15.16 -6.49 19.47
N ALA A 126 16.40 -6.98 19.51
CA ALA A 126 16.92 -7.81 20.59
C ALA A 126 17.09 -7.04 21.91
N LEU A 127 17.13 -5.71 21.88
CA LEU A 127 17.15 -4.88 23.10
C LEU A 127 15.83 -4.92 23.86
N GLY A 128 14.71 -5.01 23.12
CA GLY A 128 13.36 -5.03 23.71
C GLY A 128 12.83 -6.43 23.99
N VAL A 129 13.21 -7.42 23.19
CA VAL A 129 12.68 -8.78 23.24
C VAL A 129 13.78 -9.81 23.09
N ARG A 130 13.87 -10.76 24.04
CA ARG A 130 14.88 -11.81 24.01
C ARG A 130 14.48 -12.97 23.09
N ASN A 131 15.48 -13.70 22.58
CA ASN A 131 15.32 -14.95 21.85
C ASN A 131 14.39 -14.86 20.61
N ILE A 132 14.38 -13.73 19.91
CA ILE A 132 13.63 -13.59 18.68
C ILE A 132 14.14 -14.64 17.67
N PRO A 133 13.25 -15.45 17.06
CA PRO A 133 13.65 -16.53 16.15
C PRO A 133 14.01 -15.96 14.74
N THR A 134 15.11 -15.23 14.63
CA THR A 134 15.54 -14.51 13.42
C THR A 134 15.72 -15.40 12.18
N ARG A 135 15.97 -16.71 12.38
CA ARG A 135 16.02 -17.69 11.27
C ARG A 135 14.66 -17.91 10.60
N GLN A 136 13.60 -17.40 11.18
CA GLN A 136 12.24 -17.49 10.62
C GLN A 136 11.83 -16.25 9.82
N VAL A 137 12.77 -15.36 9.50
CA VAL A 137 12.52 -14.26 8.55
C VAL A 137 12.17 -14.86 7.20
N ILE A 138 11.00 -14.51 6.70
CA ILE A 138 10.49 -14.97 5.38
C ILE A 138 10.65 -13.91 4.30
N THR A 139 10.69 -12.64 4.68
CA THR A 139 10.90 -11.51 3.76
C THR A 139 11.34 -10.26 4.50
N SER A 140 11.92 -9.34 3.76
CA SER A 140 12.19 -7.97 4.18
C SER A 140 11.55 -7.00 3.20
N PHE A 141 11.24 -5.79 3.65
CA PHE A 141 10.70 -4.75 2.81
C PHE A 141 10.99 -3.37 3.39
N THR A 142 10.79 -2.36 2.57
CA THR A 142 10.98 -0.95 2.93
C THR A 142 9.71 -0.15 2.63
N GLY A 143 9.43 0.84 3.45
CA GLY A 143 8.45 1.87 3.20
C GLY A 143 9.06 3.26 3.36
N LEU A 144 8.58 4.22 2.58
CA LEU A 144 8.95 5.62 2.67
C LEU A 144 7.83 6.40 3.40
N ARG A 145 8.20 7.17 4.40
CA ARG A 145 7.29 8.08 5.11
C ARG A 145 7.54 9.49 4.66
N ALA A 146 6.47 10.24 4.43
CA ALA A 146 6.51 11.64 4.02
C ALA A 146 6.73 12.52 5.27
N HIS A 147 7.98 12.71 5.69
CA HIS A 147 8.32 13.53 6.86
C HIS A 147 8.43 15.00 6.45
N GLU A 148 7.57 15.85 7.00
CA GLU A 148 7.59 17.30 6.79
C GLU A 148 8.43 17.97 7.89
N ALA A 149 9.18 19.03 7.51
CA ALA A 149 10.15 19.69 8.39
C ALA A 149 9.52 20.34 9.64
N GLY A 150 8.22 20.65 9.61
CA GLY A 150 7.45 21.17 10.75
C GLY A 150 7.03 20.11 11.77
N ASP A 151 7.36 18.84 11.54
CA ASP A 151 6.98 17.70 12.41
C ASP A 151 5.46 17.49 12.61
N ASP A 152 4.61 18.02 11.70
CA ASP A 152 3.18 17.80 11.74
C ASP A 152 2.59 17.64 10.33
N PHE A 153 1.34 17.17 10.25
CA PHE A 153 0.59 17.04 9.02
C PHE A 153 0.16 18.42 8.50
N VAL A 154 0.32 18.65 7.20
CA VAL A 154 -0.18 19.84 6.53
C VAL A 154 -1.54 19.54 5.94
N LEU A 155 -2.62 20.02 6.58
CA LEU A 155 -3.99 19.70 6.24
C LEU A 155 -4.83 20.97 6.02
N GLY A 156 -5.55 21.04 4.92
CA GLY A 156 -6.51 22.10 4.65
C GLY A 156 -6.26 22.83 3.34
N GLU A 157 -6.98 23.94 3.14
CA GLU A 157 -6.83 24.79 1.97
C GLU A 157 -5.58 25.66 2.11
N THR A 158 -4.59 25.46 1.25
CA THR A 158 -3.31 26.17 1.25
C THR A 158 -3.18 27.18 0.11
N ALA A 159 -3.94 26.98 -0.95
CA ALA A 159 -4.21 27.98 -1.96
C ALA A 159 -5.67 27.86 -2.40
N GLU A 160 -6.22 28.90 -3.04
CA GLU A 160 -7.64 28.93 -3.38
C GLU A 160 -8.07 27.72 -4.22
N GLY A 161 -8.91 26.84 -3.63
CA GLY A 161 -9.36 25.60 -4.25
C GLY A 161 -8.30 24.50 -4.34
N PHE A 162 -7.14 24.68 -3.69
CA PHE A 162 -6.11 23.68 -3.57
C PHE A 162 -5.93 23.29 -2.10
N PHE A 163 -6.09 22.02 -1.80
CA PHE A 163 -6.08 21.46 -0.46
C PHE A 163 -4.93 20.48 -0.31
N ASP A 164 -4.17 20.61 0.76
CA ASP A 164 -3.13 19.65 1.10
C ASP A 164 -3.59 18.59 2.07
N ALA A 165 -3.12 17.38 1.85
CA ALA A 165 -2.99 16.27 2.75
C ALA A 165 -1.54 15.80 2.68
N ALA A 166 -0.61 16.67 3.09
CA ALA A 166 0.82 16.53 2.92
C ALA A 166 1.54 16.26 4.24
N GLY A 167 2.78 15.78 4.18
CA GLY A 167 3.58 15.49 5.35
C GLY A 167 3.01 14.37 6.22
N ILE A 168 2.18 13.49 5.67
CA ILE A 168 1.49 12.44 6.42
C ILE A 168 2.39 11.23 6.57
N GLU A 169 3.04 11.15 7.72
CA GLU A 169 3.79 9.98 8.16
C GLU A 169 3.03 9.18 9.25
N SER A 170 3.71 8.52 10.18
CA SER A 170 3.06 7.79 11.29
C SER A 170 2.42 8.79 12.29
N PRO A 171 1.11 8.63 12.64
CA PRO A 171 0.20 7.50 12.42
C PRO A 171 -0.78 7.68 11.24
N GLY A 172 -0.33 8.08 10.08
CA GLY A 172 -1.15 8.45 8.91
C GLY A 172 -2.21 7.43 8.51
N LEU A 173 -1.88 6.15 8.48
CA LEU A 173 -2.84 5.11 8.07
C LEU A 173 -4.06 5.05 9.00
N SER A 174 -3.87 5.15 10.33
CA SER A 174 -4.97 5.18 11.29
C SER A 174 -5.73 6.50 11.29
N SER A 175 -5.09 7.61 10.90
CA SER A 175 -5.70 8.94 10.81
C SER A 175 -6.39 9.19 9.47
N ALA A 176 -6.11 8.40 8.44
CA ALA A 176 -6.53 8.67 7.05
C ALA A 176 -8.05 8.87 6.89
N SER A 177 -8.88 8.12 7.62
CA SER A 177 -10.34 8.28 7.56
C SER A 177 -10.78 9.64 8.10
N ALA A 178 -10.23 10.06 9.24
CA ALA A 178 -10.55 11.36 9.85
C ALA A 178 -10.04 12.53 8.98
N ILE A 179 -8.84 12.39 8.39
CA ILE A 179 -8.29 13.36 7.44
C ILE A 179 -9.19 13.47 6.21
N GLY A 180 -9.66 12.34 5.68
CA GLY A 180 -10.58 12.32 4.53
C GLY A 180 -11.92 13.01 4.83
N GLU A 181 -12.50 12.75 6.00
CA GLU A 181 -13.74 13.42 6.44
C GLU A 181 -13.54 14.94 6.62
N TYR A 182 -12.44 15.34 7.25
CA TYR A 182 -12.08 16.73 7.45
C TYR A 182 -11.97 17.50 6.13
N LEU A 183 -11.16 17.00 5.19
CA LEU A 183 -10.97 17.64 3.90
C LEU A 183 -12.24 17.62 3.04
N ALA A 184 -13.01 16.53 3.09
CA ALA A 184 -14.29 16.45 2.39
C ALA A 184 -15.28 17.50 2.90
N ALA A 185 -15.31 17.77 4.21
CA ALA A 185 -16.16 18.81 4.81
C ALA A 185 -15.76 20.22 4.33
N LEU A 186 -14.45 20.54 4.34
CA LEU A 186 -13.95 21.82 3.84
C LEU A 186 -14.29 22.06 2.37
N ILE A 187 -14.11 21.03 1.53
CA ILE A 187 -14.41 21.12 0.09
C ILE A 187 -15.91 21.26 -0.13
N ALA A 188 -16.72 20.51 0.61
CA ALA A 188 -18.18 20.57 0.50
C ALA A 188 -18.74 21.94 0.88
N GLU A 189 -18.20 22.56 1.93
CA GLU A 189 -18.53 23.92 2.33
C GLU A 189 -18.13 24.94 1.26
N LYS A 190 -16.87 24.89 0.82
CA LYS A 190 -16.36 25.81 -0.20
C LYS A 190 -17.11 25.75 -1.53
N LEU A 191 -17.44 24.57 -1.99
CA LEU A 191 -18.14 24.34 -3.27
C LEU A 191 -19.65 24.28 -3.12
N GLN A 192 -20.19 24.48 -1.91
CA GLN A 192 -21.63 24.40 -1.58
C GLN A 192 -22.27 23.10 -2.08
N LEU A 193 -21.59 21.95 -1.85
CA LEU A 193 -22.04 20.65 -2.32
C LEU A 193 -23.18 20.11 -1.48
N ALA A 194 -24.24 19.66 -2.15
CA ALA A 194 -25.31 18.90 -1.51
C ALA A 194 -24.88 17.45 -1.23
N ARG A 195 -25.41 16.84 -0.16
CA ARG A 195 -25.23 15.41 0.09
C ARG A 195 -25.93 14.58 -1.00
N LYS A 196 -25.28 13.47 -1.40
CA LYS A 196 -25.91 12.52 -2.33
C LYS A 196 -27.08 11.82 -1.64
N GLU A 197 -28.27 11.85 -2.25
CA GLU A 197 -29.47 11.17 -1.73
C GLU A 197 -29.26 9.64 -1.64
N ASN A 198 -28.62 9.04 -2.64
CA ASN A 198 -28.37 7.60 -2.74
C ASN A 198 -26.89 7.25 -2.47
N PHE A 199 -26.32 7.80 -1.37
CA PHE A 199 -24.95 7.47 -0.99
C PHE A 199 -24.85 6.01 -0.54
N GLN A 200 -23.89 5.27 -1.13
CA GLN A 200 -23.60 3.88 -0.77
C GLN A 200 -22.38 3.85 0.17
N PRO A 201 -22.57 3.75 1.48
CA PRO A 201 -21.46 3.82 2.45
C PRO A 201 -20.65 2.54 2.53
N ILE A 202 -21.21 1.42 2.04
CA ILE A 202 -20.61 0.10 2.18
C ILE A 202 -20.07 -0.38 0.84
N ARG A 203 -18.79 -0.67 0.79
CA ARG A 203 -18.14 -1.38 -0.30
C ARG A 203 -17.81 -2.80 0.12
N ARG A 204 -18.28 -3.79 -0.63
CA ARG A 204 -17.90 -5.20 -0.42
C ARG A 204 -16.46 -5.41 -0.91
N GLY A 205 -15.62 -5.99 -0.07
CA GLY A 205 -14.28 -6.44 -0.44
C GLY A 205 -14.30 -7.80 -1.14
N VAL A 206 -13.12 -8.28 -1.54
CA VAL A 206 -12.94 -9.67 -1.98
C VAL A 206 -13.29 -10.60 -0.82
N PRO A 207 -14.13 -11.62 -1.03
CA PRO A 207 -14.45 -12.58 0.03
C PRO A 207 -13.19 -13.33 0.48
N ARG A 208 -13.07 -13.64 1.76
CA ARG A 208 -11.93 -14.38 2.32
C ARG A 208 -12.43 -15.71 2.84
N LEU A 209 -12.41 -16.73 1.97
CA LEU A 209 -12.98 -18.03 2.28
C LEU A 209 -12.31 -18.71 3.48
N HIS A 210 -10.99 -18.47 3.67
CA HIS A 210 -10.26 -19.00 4.82
C HIS A 210 -10.89 -18.59 6.17
N ASP A 211 -11.42 -17.38 6.27
CA ASP A 211 -12.00 -16.83 7.49
C ASP A 211 -13.48 -17.19 7.68
N MET A 212 -14.10 -17.86 6.69
CA MET A 212 -15.52 -18.21 6.72
C MET A 212 -15.77 -19.57 7.39
N PRO A 213 -16.94 -19.77 8.04
CA PRO A 213 -17.45 -21.08 8.44
C PRO A 213 -17.59 -22.03 7.25
N ALA A 214 -17.49 -23.33 7.48
CA ALA A 214 -17.53 -24.36 6.43
C ALA A 214 -18.78 -24.30 5.55
N GLU A 215 -19.95 -24.05 6.14
CA GLU A 215 -21.21 -23.91 5.39
C GLU A 215 -21.22 -22.75 4.42
N GLN A 216 -20.69 -21.58 4.85
CA GLN A 216 -20.58 -20.42 3.96
C GLN A 216 -19.59 -20.69 2.82
N ARG A 217 -18.43 -21.33 3.10
CA ARG A 217 -17.49 -21.76 2.05
C ARG A 217 -18.13 -22.67 1.05
N LYS A 218 -18.92 -23.67 1.52
CA LYS A 218 -19.66 -24.59 0.65
C LYS A 218 -20.59 -23.83 -0.29
N ALA A 219 -21.36 -22.87 0.21
CA ALA A 219 -22.25 -22.05 -0.62
C ALA A 219 -21.51 -21.24 -1.69
N TYR A 220 -20.31 -20.72 -1.39
CA TYR A 220 -19.48 -20.06 -2.40
C TYR A 220 -19.01 -21.05 -3.47
N ILE A 221 -18.56 -22.25 -3.09
CA ILE A 221 -18.07 -23.28 -4.01
C ILE A 221 -19.21 -23.82 -4.89
N GLU A 222 -20.39 -24.01 -4.34
CA GLU A 222 -21.58 -24.44 -5.10
C GLU A 222 -21.99 -23.40 -6.14
N LYS A 223 -21.88 -22.11 -5.81
CA LYS A 223 -22.16 -21.02 -6.72
C LYS A 223 -21.10 -20.87 -7.83
N ASN A 224 -19.82 -21.04 -7.48
CA ASN A 224 -18.71 -20.98 -8.42
C ASN A 224 -17.58 -21.92 -7.99
N PRO A 225 -17.35 -23.05 -8.71
CA PRO A 225 -16.34 -24.04 -8.38
C PRO A 225 -14.90 -23.50 -8.23
N ALA A 226 -14.59 -22.35 -8.84
CA ALA A 226 -13.28 -21.69 -8.72
C ALA A 226 -12.92 -21.38 -7.26
N TYR A 227 -13.89 -21.16 -6.38
CA TYR A 227 -13.63 -20.98 -4.94
C TYR A 227 -13.16 -22.27 -4.23
N GLY A 228 -13.38 -23.45 -4.84
CA GLY A 228 -12.87 -24.72 -4.34
C GLY A 228 -11.43 -25.04 -4.75
N ASN A 229 -10.87 -24.32 -5.73
CA ASN A 229 -9.52 -24.54 -6.24
C ASN A 229 -8.51 -23.65 -5.49
N ILE A 230 -7.72 -24.21 -4.57
CA ILE A 230 -6.73 -23.46 -3.79
C ILE A 230 -5.46 -23.24 -4.60
N ILE A 231 -5.17 -21.99 -4.91
CA ILE A 231 -3.98 -21.54 -5.65
C ILE A 231 -2.82 -21.24 -4.69
N CYS A 232 -3.03 -20.43 -3.66
CA CYS A 232 -2.03 -20.15 -2.64
C CYS A 232 -2.28 -21.01 -1.38
N ARG A 233 -1.47 -22.06 -1.20
CA ARG A 233 -1.62 -22.96 -0.06
C ARG A 233 -1.21 -22.36 1.27
N CYS A 234 -0.19 -21.49 1.28
CA CYS A 234 0.31 -20.85 2.50
C CYS A 234 -0.73 -19.91 3.14
N GLU A 235 -1.49 -19.17 2.31
CA GLU A 235 -2.50 -18.22 2.74
C GLU A 235 -3.93 -18.70 2.48
N GLN A 236 -4.09 -19.95 1.97
CA GLN A 236 -5.39 -20.58 1.71
C GLN A 236 -6.28 -19.77 0.75
N VAL A 237 -5.68 -19.15 -0.28
CA VAL A 237 -6.40 -18.33 -1.26
C VAL A 237 -6.80 -19.16 -2.47
N SER A 238 -8.08 -19.11 -2.81
CA SER A 238 -8.68 -19.80 -3.94
C SER A 238 -8.55 -19.05 -5.28
N GLU A 239 -8.77 -19.77 -6.38
CA GLU A 239 -8.89 -19.18 -7.71
C GLU A 239 -10.03 -18.15 -7.77
N GLY A 240 -11.19 -18.45 -7.17
CA GLY A 240 -12.34 -17.55 -7.13
C GLY A 240 -12.01 -16.20 -6.49
N GLU A 241 -11.29 -16.20 -5.36
CA GLU A 241 -10.82 -14.94 -4.72
C GLU A 241 -9.86 -14.16 -5.60
N ILE A 242 -8.98 -14.83 -6.36
CA ILE A 242 -8.07 -14.18 -7.30
C ILE A 242 -8.84 -13.58 -8.48
N LEU A 243 -9.83 -14.30 -9.01
CA LEU A 243 -10.69 -13.79 -10.08
C LEU A 243 -11.49 -12.55 -9.64
N ASP A 244 -12.04 -12.57 -8.43
CA ASP A 244 -12.70 -11.39 -7.85
C ASP A 244 -11.74 -10.20 -7.73
N ALA A 245 -10.49 -10.45 -7.36
CA ALA A 245 -9.48 -9.40 -7.28
C ALA A 245 -9.11 -8.83 -8.65
N ILE A 246 -9.11 -9.66 -9.71
CA ILE A 246 -8.84 -9.23 -11.09
C ILE A 246 -10.02 -8.45 -11.68
N HIS A 247 -11.25 -8.93 -11.45
CA HIS A 247 -12.46 -8.35 -12.04
C HIS A 247 -13.14 -7.28 -11.17
N GLY A 248 -12.60 -6.98 -10.00
CA GLY A 248 -13.11 -5.92 -9.12
C GLY A 248 -13.07 -4.53 -9.76
N VAL A 249 -13.75 -3.56 -9.16
CA VAL A 249 -13.84 -2.17 -9.67
C VAL A 249 -12.46 -1.55 -9.93
N LEU A 250 -11.49 -1.82 -9.06
CA LEU A 250 -10.08 -1.48 -9.25
C LEU A 250 -9.28 -2.76 -9.45
N GLY A 251 -9.55 -3.46 -10.54
CA GLY A 251 -9.05 -4.79 -10.83
C GLY A 251 -7.52 -4.91 -10.75
N ALA A 252 -7.05 -6.02 -10.20
CA ALA A 252 -5.63 -6.32 -10.16
C ALA A 252 -5.11 -6.63 -11.57
N LYS A 253 -4.03 -5.97 -11.98
CA LYS A 253 -3.37 -6.19 -13.28
C LYS A 253 -1.96 -6.77 -13.16
N THR A 254 -1.47 -6.96 -11.91
CA THR A 254 -0.12 -7.41 -11.62
C THR A 254 -0.13 -8.44 -10.50
N LEU A 255 0.97 -9.18 -10.32
CA LEU A 255 1.11 -10.14 -9.22
C LEU A 255 0.96 -9.47 -7.86
N ASP A 256 1.61 -8.33 -7.66
CA ASP A 256 1.49 -7.55 -6.40
C ASP A 256 0.09 -6.94 -6.25
N GLY A 257 -0.58 -6.62 -7.35
CA GLY A 257 -1.99 -6.23 -7.35
C GLY A 257 -2.91 -7.31 -6.78
N VAL A 258 -2.73 -8.56 -7.20
CA VAL A 258 -3.43 -9.74 -6.64
C VAL A 258 -3.03 -9.95 -5.19
N LYS A 259 -1.72 -9.95 -4.89
CA LYS A 259 -1.17 -10.14 -3.54
C LYS A 259 -1.77 -9.16 -2.52
N ARG A 260 -1.84 -7.87 -2.86
CA ARG A 260 -2.37 -6.82 -1.97
C ARG A 260 -3.87 -6.96 -1.71
N ARG A 261 -4.63 -7.60 -2.61
CA ARG A 261 -6.09 -7.77 -2.48
C ARG A 261 -6.49 -9.08 -1.82
N THR A 262 -5.69 -10.14 -2.01
CA THR A 262 -6.04 -11.50 -1.59
C THR A 262 -5.06 -12.12 -0.59
N ARG A 263 -3.86 -11.58 -0.45
CA ARG A 263 -2.70 -12.15 0.25
C ARG A 263 -2.04 -13.34 -0.47
N ALA A 264 -2.48 -13.74 -1.67
CA ALA A 264 -1.77 -14.75 -2.46
C ALA A 264 -0.30 -14.34 -2.65
N GLY A 265 0.64 -15.17 -2.21
CA GLY A 265 2.07 -14.89 -2.26
C GLY A 265 2.68 -14.28 -0.99
N MET A 266 1.89 -13.97 0.04
CA MET A 266 2.41 -13.39 1.31
C MET A 266 2.85 -14.43 2.35
N GLY A 267 2.62 -15.72 2.11
CA GLY A 267 2.97 -16.78 3.04
C GLY A 267 4.45 -17.16 3.00
N ARG A 268 4.81 -18.18 3.79
CA ARG A 268 6.20 -18.66 3.99
C ARG A 268 7.02 -18.80 2.71
N CYS A 269 6.43 -19.29 1.61
CA CYS A 269 7.17 -19.52 0.37
C CYS A 269 7.36 -18.25 -0.49
N GLN A 270 6.79 -17.11 -0.10
CA GLN A 270 6.91 -15.81 -0.78
C GLN A 270 6.70 -15.92 -2.29
N SER A 271 5.55 -16.45 -2.69
CA SER A 271 5.12 -16.69 -4.08
C SER A 271 5.81 -17.85 -4.81
N GLY A 272 6.78 -18.53 -4.22
CA GLY A 272 7.58 -19.57 -4.89
C GLY A 272 6.77 -20.70 -5.56
N PHE A 273 5.54 -20.96 -5.10
CA PHE A 273 4.67 -22.00 -5.68
C PHE A 273 3.44 -21.45 -6.39
N CYS A 274 2.88 -20.34 -5.92
CA CYS A 274 1.62 -19.84 -6.46
C CYS A 274 1.80 -18.84 -7.63
N SER A 275 2.96 -18.17 -7.76
CA SER A 275 3.15 -17.15 -8.80
C SER A 275 2.91 -17.64 -10.23
N PRO A 276 3.37 -18.84 -10.68
CA PRO A 276 3.07 -19.29 -12.04
C PRO A 276 1.55 -19.39 -12.30
N ARG A 277 0.80 -19.94 -11.33
CA ARG A 277 -0.66 -20.07 -11.46
C ARG A 277 -1.37 -18.71 -11.44
N VAL A 278 -0.90 -17.77 -10.61
CA VAL A 278 -1.45 -16.41 -10.60
C VAL A 278 -1.14 -15.69 -11.91
N MET A 279 0.04 -15.91 -12.51
CA MET A 279 0.40 -15.37 -13.82
C MET A 279 -0.50 -15.92 -14.93
N GLU A 280 -0.76 -17.24 -14.93
CA GLU A 280 -1.68 -17.88 -15.88
C GLU A 280 -3.09 -17.29 -15.78
N LEU A 281 -3.59 -17.07 -14.55
CA LEU A 281 -4.90 -16.44 -14.32
C LEU A 281 -4.91 -15.00 -14.84
N LEU A 282 -3.91 -14.19 -14.51
CA LEU A 282 -3.80 -12.81 -15.02
C LEU A 282 -3.73 -12.77 -16.54
N ALA A 283 -2.91 -13.63 -17.16
CA ALA A 283 -2.77 -13.71 -18.61
C ALA A 283 -4.11 -14.07 -19.27
N ARG A 284 -4.80 -15.08 -18.75
CA ARG A 284 -6.10 -15.52 -19.24
C ARG A 284 -7.16 -14.42 -19.13
N GLU A 285 -7.32 -13.85 -17.94
CA GLU A 285 -8.40 -12.91 -17.64
C GLU A 285 -8.20 -11.53 -18.28
N LEU A 286 -6.93 -11.13 -18.49
CA LEU A 286 -6.59 -9.85 -19.12
C LEU A 286 -6.30 -9.98 -20.63
N SER A 287 -6.31 -11.21 -21.17
CA SER A 287 -5.95 -11.51 -22.57
C SER A 287 -4.54 -11.03 -22.94
N LEU A 288 -3.57 -11.25 -22.03
CA LEU A 288 -2.17 -10.86 -22.18
C LEU A 288 -1.28 -12.09 -22.41
N ASP A 289 -0.13 -11.90 -23.05
CA ASP A 289 0.94 -12.92 -23.06
C ASP A 289 1.59 -13.01 -21.67
N LEU A 290 2.10 -14.19 -21.30
CA LEU A 290 2.78 -14.37 -20.01
C LEU A 290 3.98 -13.43 -19.83
N ARG A 291 4.60 -13.00 -20.93
CA ARG A 291 5.72 -12.05 -20.93
C ARG A 291 5.31 -10.62 -20.62
N GLU A 292 4.01 -10.30 -20.75
CA GLU A 292 3.46 -8.99 -20.41
C GLU A 292 3.00 -8.90 -18.95
N ILE A 293 2.98 -10.05 -18.24
CA ILE A 293 2.58 -10.08 -16.82
C ILE A 293 3.72 -9.55 -15.96
N ARG A 294 3.42 -8.48 -15.24
CA ARG A 294 4.35 -7.78 -14.38
C ARG A 294 4.21 -8.20 -12.92
N LYS A 295 5.33 -8.10 -12.20
CA LYS A 295 5.30 -8.22 -10.74
C LYS A 295 4.55 -7.03 -10.13
N ASN A 296 4.89 -5.80 -10.52
CA ASN A 296 4.28 -4.56 -10.04
C ASN A 296 4.19 -3.49 -11.14
N GLU A 297 5.20 -2.66 -11.30
CA GLU A 297 5.29 -1.56 -12.26
C GLU A 297 5.89 -1.99 -13.60
N LYS A 298 5.94 -1.09 -14.56
CA LYS A 298 6.56 -1.29 -15.87
C LYS A 298 8.05 -1.62 -15.70
N GLY A 299 8.53 -2.62 -16.42
CA GLY A 299 9.90 -3.12 -16.32
C GLY A 299 10.08 -4.18 -15.23
N SER A 300 9.00 -4.67 -14.61
CA SER A 300 9.02 -5.75 -13.61
C SER A 300 8.47 -7.08 -14.14
N GLU A 301 8.58 -7.32 -15.44
CA GLU A 301 8.21 -8.57 -16.11
C GLU A 301 9.10 -9.72 -15.62
N ILE A 302 8.49 -10.87 -15.31
CA ILE A 302 9.21 -12.02 -14.74
C ILE A 302 9.65 -12.99 -15.85
N VAL A 303 8.84 -13.14 -16.90
CA VAL A 303 9.12 -14.00 -18.03
C VAL A 303 9.56 -13.16 -19.22
N LEU A 304 10.78 -13.31 -19.67
CA LEU A 304 11.34 -12.56 -20.81
C LEU A 304 11.24 -13.37 -22.10
N GLU A 305 11.70 -14.63 -22.07
CA GLU A 305 11.80 -15.50 -23.25
C GLU A 305 11.54 -16.97 -22.89
N LYS A 306 11.33 -17.80 -23.92
CA LYS A 306 11.40 -19.26 -23.78
C LYS A 306 12.86 -19.69 -23.65
N THR A 307 13.17 -20.49 -22.65
CA THR A 307 14.53 -21.03 -22.45
C THR A 307 14.93 -22.12 -23.45
N ARG A 308 13.94 -22.71 -24.15
CA ARG A 308 14.12 -23.66 -25.24
C ARG A 308 13.08 -23.35 -26.32
N GLY A 309 13.54 -23.19 -27.55
CA GLY A 309 12.69 -23.01 -28.73
C GLY A 309 11.97 -24.28 -29.15
#